data_ecf192830fb585118c2c3aef2f7bbc99
#
_entry.id   ecf192830fb585118c2c3aef2f7bbc99
#
_cell.length_a   1.000
_cell.length_b   1.000
_cell.length_c   1.000
_cell.angle_alpha   90.00
_cell.angle_beta   90.00
_cell.angle_gamma   90.00
#
_symmetry.space_group_name_H-M   'P 1'
#
loop_
_entity.id
_entity.type
_entity.pdbx_description
1 polymer ?
#
loop_
_entity_poly.entity_id
_entity_poly.type
_entity_poly.pdbx_seq_one_letter_code
_entity_poly.pdbx_strand_id
1 'polypeptide(L)'
;MPTDAQPAPTGALPPPERRIFCNRTLNLRSIRAIGYDMDYTLIHYRVEKWEQRSFSTMRRKLREAGWPVGELRFAPRDFQRGLIIDLELGNILKANQFGYVKRAAHGTRMLDFEPLRQAYAETVVDLSEPRFVFLNTLFSLSEASMYAQLVDLVEAGQAPAPVGYADLYRLVKRVLDEAHLEGKLKAEIVAKPEAFVDLDPEVPWTLLDQKRAGKHLLLITNSEWPFTQAMMRYAFDRYLPASMTWRDLFDLIIVAARKPAFFLGQQPFFEVVDEQGLLTPVVGPPRAGGIFHGGHAGAVEQIFGLRGAQFLYVGDHAYGDVHVSKNLRRWRTALVARELEAEIRAEKAFTPRQRELTALMARKVEMERELSLLRLRVLHRKEGIAPPREASLKELEAQLGAKREELLALDAAITPLAQAVGELGNRRWGLLMASGNDRSYFARQVERHADIYTSRVSNLIYESPYAFFRAHRSVMPHERSLNGG
;
A
#
# COMPACT_ATOMS: atom_id res chain seq x y z
N MET A 1 2.85 26.09 25.31
CA MET A 1 4.13 25.60 25.83
C MET A 1 4.61 24.55 24.85
N PRO A 2 5.78 24.67 24.19
CA PRO A 2 6.31 23.59 23.40
C PRO A 2 6.62 22.44 24.35
N THR A 3 5.98 21.30 24.14
CA THR A 3 6.33 20.06 24.82
C THR A 3 7.74 19.69 24.38
N ASP A 4 8.66 19.57 25.34
CA ASP A 4 9.99 18.96 25.17
C ASP A 4 9.82 17.51 24.71
N ALA A 5 9.53 17.35 23.43
CA ALA A 5 9.63 16.04 22.77
C ALA A 5 11.12 15.75 22.63
N GLN A 6 11.71 15.16 23.66
CA GLN A 6 13.06 14.60 23.54
C GLN A 6 13.05 13.55 22.41
N PRO A 7 14.08 13.57 21.56
CA PRO A 7 14.24 12.51 20.56
C PRO A 7 14.24 11.15 21.26
N ALA A 8 13.72 10.12 20.59
CA ALA A 8 13.76 8.76 21.10
C ALA A 8 15.21 8.42 21.51
N PRO A 9 15.42 7.71 22.63
CA PRO A 9 16.75 7.44 23.13
C PRO A 9 17.54 6.67 22.06
N THR A 10 18.66 7.21 21.63
CA THR A 10 19.60 6.55 20.73
C THR A 10 19.96 5.19 21.28
N GLY A 11 19.64 4.12 20.53
CA GLY A 11 19.91 2.74 20.93
C GLY A 11 18.74 1.93 21.49
N ALA A 12 17.55 2.51 21.65
CA ALA A 12 16.35 1.73 21.99
C ALA A 12 15.88 0.90 20.76
N LEU A 13 15.51 -0.36 20.99
CA LEU A 13 14.90 -1.18 19.94
C LEU A 13 13.51 -0.66 19.63
N PRO A 14 13.17 -0.46 18.34
CA PRO A 14 11.84 -0.01 17.97
C PRO A 14 10.79 -1.08 18.30
N PRO A 15 9.57 -0.67 18.68
CA PRO A 15 8.45 -1.60 18.76
C PRO A 15 8.22 -2.25 17.38
N PRO A 16 7.68 -3.49 17.32
CA PRO A 16 7.58 -4.25 16.07
C PRO A 16 6.94 -3.49 14.91
N GLU A 17 5.89 -2.72 15.18
CA GLU A 17 5.17 -1.91 14.21
C GLU A 17 5.92 -0.67 13.71
N ARG A 18 7.02 -0.31 14.36
CA ARG A 18 7.89 0.80 13.99
C ARG A 18 9.26 0.36 13.45
N ARG A 19 9.40 -0.92 13.10
CA ARG A 19 10.61 -1.43 12.48
C ARG A 19 10.73 -1.03 11.02
N ILE A 20 11.97 -1.07 10.53
CA ILE A 20 12.29 -0.96 9.11
C ILE A 20 12.49 -2.36 8.57
N PHE A 21 11.75 -2.69 7.52
CA PHE A 21 11.78 -3.99 6.86
C PHE A 21 12.62 -3.90 5.59
N CYS A 22 13.53 -4.86 5.38
CA CYS A 22 14.52 -4.83 4.32
C CYS A 22 14.27 -5.94 3.30
N ASN A 23 13.86 -5.56 2.08
CA ASN A 23 13.72 -6.48 0.94
C ASN A 23 15.07 -6.68 0.22
N ARG A 24 15.87 -5.63 0.14
CA ARG A 24 17.22 -5.64 -0.49
C ARG A 24 18.20 -4.86 0.36
N THR A 25 19.35 -5.46 0.59
CA THR A 25 20.41 -4.85 1.38
C THR A 25 20.65 -3.38 0.99
N LEU A 26 20.59 -2.49 1.97
CA LEU A 26 20.74 -1.06 1.82
C LEU A 26 21.77 -0.53 2.82
N ASN A 27 22.85 0.06 2.29
CA ASN A 27 23.87 0.72 3.09
C ASN A 27 23.62 2.23 3.10
N LEU A 28 23.14 2.79 4.20
CA LEU A 28 22.88 4.23 4.29
C LEU A 28 24.18 5.06 4.22
N ARG A 29 25.36 4.49 4.50
CA ARG A 29 26.64 5.20 4.32
C ARG A 29 26.88 5.56 2.85
N SER A 30 26.43 4.73 1.92
CA SER A 30 26.59 4.98 0.47
C SER A 30 25.54 5.95 -0.08
N ILE A 31 24.44 6.18 0.63
CA ILE A 31 23.44 7.17 0.28
C ILE A 31 23.98 8.55 0.59
N ARG A 32 23.99 9.41 -0.42
CA ARG A 32 24.48 10.80 -0.33
C ARG A 32 23.34 11.79 -0.38
N ALA A 33 22.25 11.46 -1.07
CA ALA A 33 21.06 12.29 -1.18
C ALA A 33 19.79 11.47 -0.87
N ILE A 34 18.86 12.07 -0.13
CA ILE A 34 17.57 11.45 0.22
C ILE A 34 16.46 12.39 -0.23
N GLY A 35 15.65 11.92 -1.20
CA GLY A 35 14.45 12.61 -1.64
C GLY A 35 13.22 12.09 -0.91
N TYR A 36 12.39 13.00 -0.45
CA TYR A 36 11.15 12.71 0.26
C TYR A 36 9.95 13.23 -0.50
N ASP A 37 8.92 12.42 -0.62
CA ASP A 37 7.58 12.93 -0.86
C ASP A 37 7.01 13.59 0.39
N MET A 38 5.97 14.42 0.25
CA MET A 38 5.34 15.12 1.37
C MET A 38 4.10 14.39 1.89
N ASP A 39 3.10 14.26 1.03
CA ASP A 39 1.77 13.80 1.43
C ASP A 39 1.79 12.30 1.73
N TYR A 40 1.23 11.89 2.90
CA TYR A 40 1.30 10.53 3.45
C TYR A 40 2.71 9.96 3.63
N THR A 41 3.75 10.76 3.44
CA THR A 41 5.15 10.41 3.65
C THR A 41 5.75 11.18 4.83
N LEU A 42 6.03 12.46 4.66
CA LEU A 42 6.50 13.34 5.74
C LEU A 42 5.37 13.85 6.60
N ILE A 43 4.20 14.04 6.01
CA ILE A 43 3.00 14.52 6.67
C ILE A 43 1.91 13.46 6.54
N HIS A 44 1.39 13.00 7.66
CA HIS A 44 0.25 12.11 7.69
C HIS A 44 -1.06 12.87 7.86
N TYR A 45 -2.05 12.45 7.10
CA TYR A 45 -3.41 12.97 7.23
C TYR A 45 -4.30 11.95 7.90
N ARG A 46 -5.31 12.44 8.61
CA ARG A 46 -6.41 11.61 9.10
C ARG A 46 -7.24 11.15 7.90
N VAL A 47 -6.89 9.96 7.40
CA VAL A 47 -7.40 9.40 6.13
C VAL A 47 -8.91 9.50 6.03
N GLU A 48 -9.65 9.08 7.08
CA GLU A 48 -11.11 9.12 7.07
C GLU A 48 -11.65 10.54 6.85
N LYS A 49 -11.02 11.58 7.41
CA LYS A 49 -11.49 12.97 7.24
C LYS A 49 -11.17 13.53 5.85
N TRP A 50 -9.96 13.29 5.38
CA TRP A 50 -9.55 13.70 4.03
C TRP A 50 -10.45 13.05 2.98
N GLU A 51 -10.55 11.74 3.01
CA GLU A 51 -11.29 10.96 2.03
C GLU A 51 -12.81 11.19 2.12
N GLN A 52 -13.34 11.44 3.33
CA GLN A 52 -14.75 11.88 3.49
C GLN A 52 -15.02 13.19 2.75
N ARG A 53 -14.08 14.15 2.78
CA ARG A 53 -14.23 15.41 2.07
C ARG A 53 -14.14 15.23 0.55
N SER A 54 -13.18 14.42 0.09
CA SER A 54 -13.05 14.04 -1.32
C SER A 54 -14.34 13.39 -1.82
N PHE A 55 -14.85 12.39 -1.10
CA PHE A 55 -16.12 11.72 -1.41
C PHE A 55 -17.30 12.71 -1.45
N SER A 56 -17.42 13.58 -0.46
CA SER A 56 -18.52 14.58 -0.41
C SER A 56 -18.46 15.55 -1.59
N THR A 57 -17.25 15.93 -2.02
CA THR A 57 -17.06 16.81 -3.17
C THR A 57 -17.43 16.08 -4.48
N MET A 58 -16.98 14.84 -4.66
CA MET A 58 -17.37 14.00 -5.80
C MET A 58 -18.89 13.82 -5.85
N ARG A 59 -19.54 13.50 -4.71
CA ARG A 59 -21.00 13.35 -4.62
C ARG A 59 -21.74 14.60 -5.04
N ARG A 60 -21.27 15.80 -4.62
CA ARG A 60 -21.87 17.07 -5.05
C ARG A 60 -21.78 17.24 -6.57
N LYS A 61 -20.61 17.04 -7.15
CA LYS A 61 -20.39 17.19 -8.61
C LYS A 61 -21.21 16.18 -9.41
N LEU A 62 -21.27 14.94 -8.98
CA LEU A 62 -22.11 13.91 -9.62
C LEU A 62 -23.60 14.26 -9.56
N ARG A 63 -24.06 14.83 -8.44
CA ARG A 63 -25.44 15.32 -8.33
C ARG A 63 -25.71 16.47 -9.33
N GLU A 64 -24.78 17.41 -9.45
CA GLU A 64 -24.84 18.50 -10.44
C GLU A 64 -24.88 17.95 -11.89
N ALA A 65 -24.26 16.80 -12.13
CA ALA A 65 -24.29 16.06 -13.40
C ALA A 65 -25.51 15.13 -13.54
N GLY A 66 -26.52 15.21 -12.67
CA GLY A 66 -27.77 14.47 -12.76
C GLY A 66 -27.77 13.05 -12.18
N TRP A 67 -26.70 12.62 -11.49
CA TRP A 67 -26.66 11.31 -10.85
C TRP A 67 -27.46 11.29 -9.53
N PRO A 68 -28.23 10.21 -9.24
CA PRO A 68 -29.04 10.09 -8.03
C PRO A 68 -28.21 9.67 -6.81
N VAL A 69 -27.15 10.42 -6.51
CA VAL A 69 -26.13 10.10 -5.49
C VAL A 69 -26.46 10.65 -4.09
N GLY A 70 -27.69 11.10 -3.84
CA GLY A 70 -28.09 11.75 -2.59
C GLY A 70 -27.81 10.91 -1.34
N GLU A 71 -28.12 9.62 -1.40
CA GLU A 71 -28.03 8.67 -0.29
C GLU A 71 -26.67 7.99 -0.17
N LEU A 72 -25.74 8.19 -1.12
CA LEU A 72 -24.44 7.56 -1.08
C LEU A 72 -23.62 8.08 0.10
N ARG A 73 -22.92 7.16 0.78
CA ARG A 73 -22.13 7.44 1.98
C ARG A 73 -20.73 6.88 1.85
N PHE A 74 -19.74 7.62 2.33
CA PHE A 74 -18.38 7.13 2.38
C PHE A 74 -18.23 5.99 3.42
N ALA A 75 -17.73 4.86 2.96
CA ALA A 75 -17.51 3.65 3.76
C ALA A 75 -16.01 3.28 3.79
N PRO A 76 -15.16 4.03 4.54
CA PRO A 76 -13.70 3.86 4.50
C PRO A 76 -13.22 2.47 4.91
N ARG A 77 -13.96 1.80 5.79
CA ARG A 77 -13.62 0.46 6.29
C ARG A 77 -13.93 -0.66 5.31
N ASP A 78 -14.68 -0.36 4.26
CA ASP A 78 -15.05 -1.31 3.22
C ASP A 78 -13.99 -1.43 2.12
N PHE A 79 -12.99 -0.57 2.14
CA PHE A 79 -11.91 -0.54 1.15
C PHE A 79 -10.54 -0.46 1.83
N GLN A 80 -9.51 -0.75 1.07
CA GLN A 80 -8.11 -0.60 1.49
C GLN A 80 -7.23 -0.32 0.27
N ARG A 81 -6.01 0.14 0.51
CA ARG A 81 -5.00 0.24 -0.54
C ARG A 81 -4.65 -1.15 -1.09
N GLY A 82 -4.20 -1.21 -2.34
CA GLY A 82 -3.76 -2.45 -2.97
C GLY A 82 -4.88 -3.28 -3.59
N LEU A 83 -6.11 -2.78 -3.63
CA LEU A 83 -7.20 -3.35 -4.42
C LEU A 83 -7.05 -2.99 -5.90
N ILE A 84 -7.77 -3.70 -6.75
CA ILE A 84 -7.72 -3.56 -8.21
C ILE A 84 -9.14 -3.40 -8.73
N ILE A 85 -9.37 -2.42 -9.59
CA ILE A 85 -10.65 -2.28 -10.29
C ILE A 85 -10.54 -3.04 -11.62
N ASP A 86 -11.50 -3.92 -11.88
CA ASP A 86 -11.72 -4.56 -13.16
C ASP A 86 -12.74 -3.76 -13.97
N LEU A 87 -12.27 -3.08 -15.00
CA LEU A 87 -13.08 -2.20 -15.82
C LEU A 87 -14.02 -2.92 -16.78
N GLU A 88 -13.82 -4.23 -17.01
CA GLU A 88 -14.71 -5.04 -17.85
C GLU A 88 -15.92 -5.56 -17.08
N LEU A 89 -15.68 -6.06 -15.86
CA LEU A 89 -16.74 -6.68 -15.04
C LEU A 89 -17.31 -5.76 -13.96
N GLY A 90 -16.81 -4.53 -13.81
CA GLY A 90 -17.29 -3.60 -12.78
C GLY A 90 -16.93 -4.02 -11.35
N ASN A 91 -15.93 -4.87 -11.18
CA ASN A 91 -15.59 -5.45 -9.90
C ASN A 91 -14.39 -4.75 -9.24
N ILE A 92 -14.36 -4.79 -7.92
CA ILE A 92 -13.17 -4.48 -7.13
C ILE A 92 -12.58 -5.80 -6.63
N LEU A 93 -11.27 -5.98 -6.82
CA LEU A 93 -10.59 -7.26 -6.65
C LEU A 93 -9.49 -7.17 -5.61
N LYS A 94 -9.24 -8.30 -4.95
CA LYS A 94 -7.98 -8.58 -4.25
C LYS A 94 -7.32 -9.80 -4.88
N ALA A 95 -6.15 -9.61 -5.47
CA ALA A 95 -5.35 -10.66 -6.06
C ALA A 95 -4.17 -11.05 -5.16
N ASN A 96 -3.68 -12.28 -5.32
CA ASN A 96 -2.43 -12.72 -4.71
C ASN A 96 -1.21 -12.31 -5.55
N GLN A 97 -0.02 -12.66 -5.08
CA GLN A 97 1.25 -12.32 -5.75
C GLN A 97 1.40 -12.87 -7.16
N PHE A 98 0.63 -13.89 -7.53
CA PHE A 98 0.64 -14.51 -8.86
C PHE A 98 -0.39 -13.89 -9.81
N GLY A 99 -1.24 -12.99 -9.32
CA GLY A 99 -2.32 -12.38 -10.08
C GLY A 99 -3.67 -13.11 -9.97
N TYR A 100 -3.75 -14.22 -9.22
CA TYR A 100 -5.03 -14.91 -9.02
C TYR A 100 -5.95 -14.12 -8.08
N VAL A 101 -7.19 -13.92 -8.52
CA VAL A 101 -8.20 -13.22 -7.73
C VAL A 101 -8.69 -14.11 -6.60
N LYS A 102 -8.55 -13.63 -5.37
CA LYS A 102 -8.93 -14.35 -4.14
C LYS A 102 -10.21 -13.82 -3.51
N ARG A 103 -10.52 -12.54 -3.73
CA ARG A 103 -11.76 -11.88 -3.32
C ARG A 103 -12.16 -10.86 -4.36
N ALA A 104 -13.45 -10.70 -4.56
CA ALA A 104 -14.01 -9.66 -5.40
C ALA A 104 -15.31 -9.12 -4.80
N ALA A 105 -15.61 -7.86 -5.12
CA ALA A 105 -16.90 -7.26 -4.87
C ALA A 105 -17.44 -6.70 -6.18
N HIS A 106 -18.71 -6.96 -6.49
CA HIS A 106 -19.46 -6.28 -7.55
C HIS A 106 -20.29 -5.18 -6.90
N GLY A 107 -20.00 -3.95 -7.28
CA GLY A 107 -20.52 -2.81 -6.52
C GLY A 107 -20.08 -2.87 -5.06
N THR A 108 -21.02 -2.75 -4.14
CA THR A 108 -20.74 -2.84 -2.70
C THR A 108 -20.87 -4.24 -2.12
N ARG A 109 -21.27 -5.24 -2.91
CA ARG A 109 -21.53 -6.61 -2.48
C ARG A 109 -20.34 -7.53 -2.78
N MET A 110 -19.82 -8.21 -1.75
CA MET A 110 -18.81 -9.25 -1.94
C MET A 110 -19.38 -10.42 -2.76
N LEU A 111 -18.60 -10.95 -3.69
CA LEU A 111 -18.95 -12.16 -4.43
C LEU A 111 -18.69 -13.40 -3.58
N ASP A 112 -19.65 -14.34 -3.62
CA ASP A 112 -19.48 -15.66 -3.07
C ASP A 112 -18.53 -16.51 -3.92
N PHE A 113 -18.15 -17.69 -3.42
CA PHE A 113 -17.13 -18.54 -4.05
C PHE A 113 -17.44 -18.90 -5.49
N GLU A 114 -18.67 -19.36 -5.79
CA GLU A 114 -19.02 -19.80 -7.14
C GLU A 114 -19.08 -18.66 -8.17
N PRO A 115 -19.73 -17.50 -7.91
CA PRO A 115 -19.65 -16.34 -8.80
C PRO A 115 -18.20 -15.83 -8.99
N LEU A 116 -17.41 -15.82 -7.93
CA LEU A 116 -16.00 -15.44 -8.01
C LEU A 116 -15.22 -16.37 -8.93
N ARG A 117 -15.40 -17.68 -8.77
CA ARG A 117 -14.73 -18.70 -9.58
C ARG A 117 -15.15 -18.60 -11.04
N GLN A 118 -16.44 -18.48 -11.33
CA GLN A 118 -16.94 -18.33 -12.70
C GLN A 118 -16.35 -17.10 -13.40
N ALA A 119 -16.24 -15.97 -12.68
CA ALA A 119 -15.72 -14.73 -13.26
C ALA A 119 -14.20 -14.75 -13.47
N TYR A 120 -13.42 -15.47 -12.62
CA TYR A 120 -11.98 -15.31 -12.56
C TYR A 120 -11.14 -16.59 -12.59
N ALA A 121 -11.73 -17.77 -12.85
CA ALA A 121 -10.99 -19.04 -12.89
C ALA A 121 -9.85 -19.03 -13.93
N GLU A 122 -10.05 -18.35 -15.04
CA GLU A 122 -9.11 -18.26 -16.16
C GLU A 122 -8.41 -16.90 -16.25
N THR A 123 -8.60 -16.02 -15.23
CA THR A 123 -8.07 -14.66 -15.25
C THR A 123 -6.86 -14.55 -14.34
N VAL A 124 -5.78 -14.03 -14.89
CA VAL A 124 -4.59 -13.59 -14.14
C VAL A 124 -4.50 -12.08 -14.26
N VAL A 125 -4.52 -11.38 -13.14
CA VAL A 125 -4.39 -9.92 -13.12
C VAL A 125 -3.00 -9.51 -13.57
N ASP A 126 -2.94 -8.73 -14.66
CA ASP A 126 -1.74 -8.07 -15.14
C ASP A 126 -2.00 -6.56 -15.24
N LEU A 127 -1.26 -5.76 -14.46
CA LEU A 127 -1.40 -4.30 -14.46
C LEU A 127 -0.87 -3.62 -15.73
N SER A 128 -0.28 -4.34 -16.68
CA SER A 128 0.03 -3.83 -18.01
C SER A 128 -1.22 -3.76 -18.90
N GLU A 129 -2.26 -4.51 -18.56
CA GLU A 129 -3.52 -4.48 -19.28
C GLU A 129 -4.38 -3.29 -18.86
N PRO A 130 -4.98 -2.54 -19.81
CA PRO A 130 -5.82 -1.40 -19.50
C PRO A 130 -7.13 -1.77 -18.78
N ARG A 131 -7.47 -3.05 -18.73
CA ARG A 131 -8.59 -3.62 -17.98
C ARG A 131 -8.47 -3.36 -16.48
N PHE A 132 -7.25 -3.41 -15.92
CA PHE A 132 -7.03 -3.39 -14.48
C PHE A 132 -6.45 -2.06 -13.99
N VAL A 133 -7.09 -1.47 -13.01
CA VAL A 133 -6.61 -0.25 -12.35
C VAL A 133 -6.23 -0.55 -10.91
N PHE A 134 -4.99 -0.27 -10.56
CA PHE A 134 -4.43 -0.55 -9.24
C PHE A 134 -4.57 0.63 -8.28
N LEU A 135 -5.30 0.44 -7.20
CA LEU A 135 -5.52 1.42 -6.14
C LEU A 135 -4.35 1.39 -5.14
N ASN A 136 -3.29 2.08 -5.45
CA ASN A 136 -2.00 1.93 -4.77
C ASN A 136 -1.64 3.07 -3.80
N THR A 137 -2.57 3.98 -3.53
CA THR A 137 -2.42 5.09 -2.58
C THR A 137 -3.62 5.19 -1.65
N LEU A 138 -3.45 5.82 -0.49
CA LEU A 138 -4.53 6.09 0.45
C LEU A 138 -5.57 7.09 -0.10
N PHE A 139 -5.19 7.93 -1.07
CA PHE A 139 -6.12 8.81 -1.78
C PHE A 139 -7.14 8.08 -2.66
N SER A 140 -6.99 6.76 -2.86
CA SER A 140 -7.92 5.97 -3.68
C SER A 140 -9.11 5.39 -2.91
N LEU A 141 -9.24 5.62 -1.60
CA LEU A 141 -10.34 5.04 -0.81
C LEU A 141 -11.70 5.66 -1.15
N SER A 142 -11.74 6.98 -1.31
CA SER A 142 -12.97 7.67 -1.75
C SER A 142 -13.33 7.34 -3.20
N GLU A 143 -12.33 7.16 -4.06
CA GLU A 143 -12.47 6.71 -5.44
C GLU A 143 -13.10 5.31 -5.50
N ALA A 144 -12.56 4.34 -4.77
CA ALA A 144 -13.10 2.99 -4.68
C ALA A 144 -14.54 2.96 -4.14
N SER A 145 -14.78 3.71 -3.05
CA SER A 145 -16.11 3.79 -2.42
C SER A 145 -17.15 4.43 -3.33
N MET A 146 -16.78 5.45 -4.10
CA MET A 146 -17.68 6.09 -5.05
C MET A 146 -17.94 5.16 -6.23
N TYR A 147 -16.91 4.57 -6.81
CA TYR A 147 -17.04 3.65 -7.94
C TYR A 147 -17.96 2.47 -7.60
N ALA A 148 -17.74 1.80 -6.47
CA ALA A 148 -18.56 0.67 -6.06
C ALA A 148 -20.05 1.04 -5.95
N GLN A 149 -20.37 2.17 -5.30
CA GLN A 149 -21.74 2.60 -5.14
C GLN A 149 -22.39 3.06 -6.47
N LEU A 150 -21.61 3.61 -7.39
CA LEU A 150 -22.10 3.93 -8.73
C LEU A 150 -22.34 2.68 -9.58
N VAL A 151 -21.56 1.60 -9.41
CA VAL A 151 -21.85 0.29 -10.02
C VAL A 151 -23.22 -0.19 -9.55
N ASP A 152 -23.52 -0.14 -8.23
CA ASP A 152 -24.83 -0.52 -7.72
C ASP A 152 -25.98 0.30 -8.34
N LEU A 153 -25.78 1.61 -8.57
CA LEU A 153 -26.78 2.45 -9.24
C LEU A 153 -26.97 2.07 -10.71
N VAL A 154 -25.90 1.70 -11.42
CA VAL A 154 -25.95 1.23 -12.81
C VAL A 154 -26.74 -0.08 -12.89
N GLU A 155 -26.43 -1.04 -12.02
CA GLU A 155 -27.14 -2.34 -11.94
C GLU A 155 -28.62 -2.19 -11.59
N ALA A 156 -28.95 -1.20 -10.77
CA ALA A 156 -30.34 -0.87 -10.43
C ALA A 156 -31.08 -0.10 -11.55
N GLY A 157 -30.43 0.18 -12.69
CA GLY A 157 -31.01 0.97 -13.78
C GLY A 157 -31.25 2.45 -13.44
N GLN A 158 -30.53 2.98 -12.44
CA GLN A 158 -30.68 4.36 -11.95
C GLN A 158 -29.65 5.33 -12.53
N ALA A 159 -28.77 4.88 -13.42
CA ALA A 159 -27.86 5.77 -14.12
C ALA A 159 -28.63 6.73 -15.04
N PRO A 160 -28.22 8.02 -15.16
CA PRO A 160 -28.91 9.01 -16.00
C PRO A 160 -28.85 8.68 -17.50
N ALA A 161 -27.89 7.85 -17.93
CA ALA A 161 -27.74 7.32 -19.27
C ALA A 161 -27.06 5.96 -19.23
N PRO A 162 -27.19 5.10 -20.26
CA PRO A 162 -26.43 3.86 -20.35
C PRO A 162 -24.93 4.12 -20.29
N VAL A 163 -24.23 3.42 -19.41
CA VAL A 163 -22.78 3.62 -19.19
C VAL A 163 -22.12 2.28 -18.88
N GLY A 164 -20.98 1.99 -19.54
CA GLY A 164 -20.15 0.85 -19.21
C GLY A 164 -19.21 1.14 -18.02
N TYR A 165 -18.72 0.10 -17.38
CA TYR A 165 -17.89 0.20 -16.16
C TYR A 165 -16.59 1.00 -16.37
N ALA A 166 -15.97 0.88 -17.54
CA ALA A 166 -14.79 1.66 -17.88
C ALA A 166 -15.09 3.16 -18.01
N ASP A 167 -16.23 3.53 -18.60
CA ASP A 167 -16.68 4.92 -18.69
C ASP A 167 -17.08 5.46 -17.32
N LEU A 168 -17.73 4.64 -16.52
CA LEU A 168 -18.08 4.95 -15.14
C LEU A 168 -16.82 5.25 -14.31
N TYR A 169 -15.78 4.44 -14.45
CA TYR A 169 -14.50 4.70 -13.77
C TYR A 169 -13.86 6.00 -14.25
N ARG A 170 -13.86 6.25 -15.57
CA ARG A 170 -13.35 7.51 -16.13
C ARG A 170 -14.10 8.73 -15.60
N LEU A 171 -15.43 8.61 -15.39
CA LEU A 171 -16.24 9.64 -14.76
C LEU A 171 -15.78 9.89 -13.32
N VAL A 172 -15.66 8.83 -12.50
CA VAL A 172 -15.21 8.94 -11.10
C VAL A 172 -13.84 9.61 -11.03
N LYS A 173 -12.90 9.17 -11.86
CA LYS A 173 -11.54 9.71 -11.90
C LYS A 173 -11.52 11.19 -12.27
N ARG A 174 -12.24 11.57 -13.32
CA ARG A 174 -12.36 12.97 -13.73
C ARG A 174 -12.92 13.85 -12.62
N VAL A 175 -14.01 13.43 -11.97
CA VAL A 175 -14.66 14.18 -10.90
C VAL A 175 -13.75 14.31 -9.66
N LEU A 176 -12.96 13.28 -9.35
CA LEU A 176 -11.97 13.31 -8.29
C LEU A 176 -10.81 14.28 -8.62
N ASP A 177 -10.28 14.19 -9.84
CA ASP A 177 -9.18 15.07 -10.29
C ASP A 177 -9.64 16.54 -10.28
N GLU A 178 -10.86 16.83 -10.75
CA GLU A 178 -11.46 18.15 -10.65
C GLU A 178 -11.63 18.63 -9.21
N ALA A 179 -12.04 17.74 -8.27
CA ALA A 179 -12.19 18.07 -6.86
C ALA A 179 -10.83 18.49 -6.23
N HIS A 180 -9.74 17.84 -6.66
CA HIS A 180 -8.39 18.19 -6.23
C HIS A 180 -7.91 19.50 -6.86
N LEU A 181 -8.21 19.75 -8.15
CA LEU A 181 -7.83 20.97 -8.87
C LEU A 181 -8.56 22.21 -8.36
N GLU A 182 -9.81 22.11 -7.92
CA GLU A 182 -10.55 23.25 -7.36
C GLU A 182 -9.90 23.89 -6.13
N GLY A 183 -8.96 23.22 -5.49
CA GLY A 183 -8.20 23.71 -4.35
C GLY A 183 -9.01 23.92 -3.05
N LYS A 184 -10.34 23.78 -3.10
CA LYS A 184 -11.22 24.00 -1.93
C LYS A 184 -10.90 23.10 -0.75
N LEU A 185 -10.62 21.80 -1.04
CA LEU A 185 -10.22 20.84 -0.03
C LEU A 185 -8.89 21.25 0.61
N LYS A 186 -7.89 21.55 -0.22
CA LYS A 186 -6.58 22.00 0.27
C LYS A 186 -6.67 23.31 1.07
N ALA A 187 -7.50 24.25 0.63
CA ALA A 187 -7.76 25.50 1.37
C ALA A 187 -8.41 25.24 2.74
N GLU A 188 -9.35 24.30 2.84
CA GLU A 188 -9.96 23.91 4.12
C GLU A 188 -8.92 23.29 5.06
N ILE A 189 -8.03 22.43 4.54
CA ILE A 189 -6.95 21.81 5.32
C ILE A 189 -5.98 22.85 5.83
N VAL A 190 -5.59 23.80 4.98
CA VAL A 190 -4.72 24.93 5.39
C VAL A 190 -5.38 25.79 6.48
N ALA A 191 -6.69 26.02 6.38
CA ALA A 191 -7.42 26.81 7.36
C ALA A 191 -7.61 26.10 8.72
N LYS A 192 -7.66 24.76 8.73
CA LYS A 192 -7.90 23.93 9.93
C LYS A 192 -7.00 22.69 9.95
N PRO A 193 -5.68 22.83 9.92
CA PRO A 193 -4.76 21.70 9.78
C PRO A 193 -4.85 20.71 10.95
N GLU A 194 -5.18 21.18 12.16
CA GLU A 194 -5.37 20.34 13.35
C GLU A 194 -6.51 19.32 13.20
N ALA A 195 -7.46 19.57 12.31
CA ALA A 195 -8.55 18.64 12.03
C ALA A 195 -8.13 17.52 11.09
N PHE A 196 -7.14 17.74 10.22
CA PHE A 196 -6.77 16.83 9.13
C PHE A 196 -5.41 16.18 9.29
N VAL A 197 -4.45 16.86 9.94
CA VAL A 197 -3.07 16.38 10.06
C VAL A 197 -2.89 15.55 11.32
N ASP A 198 -2.19 14.43 11.20
CA ASP A 198 -1.69 13.61 12.30
C ASP A 198 -0.20 13.95 12.49
N LEU A 199 0.09 14.76 13.50
CA LEU A 199 1.44 15.28 13.75
C LEU A 199 2.38 14.17 14.23
N ASP A 200 3.59 14.17 13.71
CA ASP A 200 4.68 13.28 14.12
C ASP A 200 5.92 14.10 14.51
N PRO A 201 6.14 14.34 15.81
CA PRO A 201 7.22 15.20 16.31
C PRO A 201 8.63 14.64 16.02
N GLU A 202 8.75 13.35 15.73
CA GLU A 202 10.04 12.71 15.48
C GLU A 202 10.53 12.87 14.03
N VAL A 203 9.65 13.19 13.07
CA VAL A 203 10.06 13.38 11.65
C VAL A 203 11.06 14.51 11.48
N PRO A 204 10.85 15.75 12.02
CA PRO A 204 11.82 16.84 11.89
C PRO A 204 13.19 16.49 12.46
N TRP A 205 13.24 15.79 13.60
CA TRP A 205 14.49 15.33 14.20
C TRP A 205 15.19 14.28 13.38
N THR A 206 14.44 13.32 12.82
CA THR A 206 14.97 12.30 11.90
C THR A 206 15.67 12.95 10.71
N LEU A 207 15.05 13.95 10.09
CA LEU A 207 15.64 14.66 8.96
C LEU A 207 16.85 15.49 9.38
N LEU A 208 16.79 16.15 10.54
CA LEU A 208 17.91 16.94 11.07
C LEU A 208 19.16 16.08 11.31
N ASP A 209 19.00 14.87 11.85
CA ASP A 209 20.10 13.93 12.04
C ASP A 209 20.74 13.49 10.72
N GLN A 210 19.92 13.23 9.69
CA GLN A 210 20.41 12.91 8.37
C GLN A 210 21.18 14.07 7.73
N LYS A 211 20.65 15.29 7.86
CA LYS A 211 21.33 16.51 7.37
C LYS A 211 22.67 16.72 8.08
N ARG A 212 22.71 16.61 9.41
CA ARG A 212 23.95 16.69 10.21
C ARG A 212 24.94 15.59 9.87
N ALA A 213 24.47 14.44 9.42
CA ALA A 213 25.30 13.35 8.91
C ALA A 213 25.83 13.60 7.48
N GLY A 214 25.60 14.78 6.91
CA GLY A 214 26.10 15.18 5.58
C GLY A 214 25.29 14.61 4.41
N LYS A 215 24.04 14.23 4.62
CA LYS A 215 23.12 13.86 3.53
C LYS A 215 22.49 15.12 2.92
N HIS A 216 22.39 15.15 1.59
CA HIS A 216 21.54 16.13 0.92
C HIS A 216 20.10 15.70 1.04
N LEU A 217 19.25 16.57 1.59
CA LEU A 217 17.83 16.30 1.73
C LEU A 217 17.03 17.09 0.68
N LEU A 218 16.12 16.40 0.03
CA LEU A 218 15.31 16.90 -1.07
C LEU A 218 13.83 16.70 -0.73
N LEU A 219 13.01 17.75 -0.89
CA LEU A 219 11.56 17.62 -0.89
C LEU A 219 11.08 17.58 -2.34
N ILE A 220 10.40 16.51 -2.76
CA ILE A 220 9.89 16.35 -4.13
C ILE A 220 8.43 15.90 -4.06
N THR A 221 7.51 16.87 -4.14
CA THR A 221 6.08 16.64 -3.98
C THR A 221 5.27 17.01 -5.21
N ASN A 222 4.13 16.33 -5.40
CA ASN A 222 3.13 16.72 -6.40
C ASN A 222 2.26 17.90 -5.95
N SER A 223 2.32 18.28 -4.67
CA SER A 223 1.59 19.43 -4.13
C SER A 223 2.18 20.74 -4.57
N GLU A 224 1.32 21.75 -4.70
CA GLU A 224 1.67 23.13 -5.07
C GLU A 224 2.36 23.88 -3.91
N TRP A 225 3.11 24.95 -4.21
CA TRP A 225 3.88 25.69 -3.24
C TRP A 225 3.07 26.22 -2.05
N PRO A 226 1.92 26.93 -2.21
CA PRO A 226 1.19 27.49 -1.08
C PRO A 226 0.73 26.41 -0.09
N PHE A 227 0.30 25.26 -0.59
CA PHE A 227 -0.11 24.13 0.24
C PHE A 227 1.10 23.48 0.94
N THR A 228 2.16 23.22 0.19
CA THR A 228 3.41 22.62 0.71
C THR A 228 3.98 23.47 1.84
N GLN A 229 4.11 24.79 1.63
CA GLN A 229 4.62 25.72 2.62
C GLN A 229 3.77 25.70 3.91
N ALA A 230 2.44 25.80 3.77
CA ALA A 230 1.54 25.83 4.90
C ALA A 230 1.61 24.55 5.74
N MET A 231 1.61 23.39 5.06
CA MET A 231 1.64 22.07 5.72
C MET A 231 3.00 21.80 6.38
N MET A 232 4.10 22.08 5.69
CA MET A 232 5.44 21.87 6.24
C MET A 232 5.69 22.81 7.43
N ARG A 233 5.31 24.09 7.36
CA ARG A 233 5.37 25.01 8.50
C ARG A 233 4.57 24.48 9.69
N TYR A 234 3.33 24.03 9.45
CA TYR A 234 2.47 23.52 10.51
C TYR A 234 3.03 22.26 11.17
N ALA A 235 3.56 21.32 10.37
CA ALA A 235 3.99 20.02 10.87
C ALA A 235 5.41 19.99 11.43
N PHE A 236 6.28 20.94 11.04
CA PHE A 236 7.72 20.87 11.34
C PHE A 236 8.21 21.98 12.26
N ASP A 237 7.90 23.25 11.99
CA ASP A 237 8.57 24.39 12.66
C ASP A 237 8.42 24.36 14.19
N ARG A 238 7.28 23.88 14.68
CA ARG A 238 7.01 23.74 16.13
C ARG A 238 7.92 22.75 16.86
N TYR A 239 8.58 21.86 16.13
CA TYR A 239 9.43 20.81 16.68
C TYR A 239 10.92 21.01 16.39
N LEU A 240 11.24 22.02 15.58
CA LEU A 240 12.62 22.38 15.25
C LEU A 240 13.17 23.39 16.28
N PRO A 241 14.52 23.51 16.41
CA PRO A 241 15.14 24.58 17.19
C PRO A 241 14.65 25.97 16.74
N ALA A 242 14.50 26.89 17.65
CA ALA A 242 13.96 28.24 17.37
C ALA A 242 14.73 29.04 16.28
N SER A 243 15.98 28.68 16.03
CA SER A 243 16.81 29.25 14.95
C SER A 243 16.62 28.64 13.59
N MET A 244 15.73 27.62 13.46
CA MET A 244 15.53 26.85 12.24
C MET A 244 14.06 26.82 11.84
N THR A 245 13.84 26.73 10.54
CA THR A 245 12.57 26.42 9.92
C THR A 245 12.65 25.10 9.16
N TRP A 246 11.54 24.55 8.72
CA TRP A 246 11.51 23.35 7.91
C TRP A 246 12.34 23.47 6.60
N ARG A 247 12.46 24.69 6.05
CA ARG A 247 13.24 24.96 4.82
C ARG A 247 14.72 24.66 5.02
N ASP A 248 15.25 24.94 6.21
CA ASP A 248 16.66 24.72 6.54
C ASP A 248 17.06 23.25 6.53
N LEU A 249 16.08 22.33 6.56
CA LEU A 249 16.32 20.90 6.42
C LEU A 249 16.66 20.47 4.99
N PHE A 250 16.17 21.20 3.96
CA PHE A 250 16.25 20.76 2.58
C PHE A 250 17.28 21.55 1.76
N ASP A 251 18.07 20.81 0.98
CA ASP A 251 19.03 21.36 0.02
C ASP A 251 18.39 21.64 -1.35
N LEU A 252 17.19 21.12 -1.58
CA LEU A 252 16.39 21.36 -2.78
C LEU A 252 14.92 21.08 -2.48
N ILE A 253 14.03 21.97 -2.93
CA ILE A 253 12.59 21.81 -2.80
C ILE A 253 11.97 21.83 -4.19
N ILE A 254 11.24 20.78 -4.56
CA ILE A 254 10.52 20.68 -5.82
C ILE A 254 9.04 20.45 -5.53
N VAL A 255 8.21 21.41 -5.92
CA VAL A 255 6.75 21.36 -5.82
C VAL A 255 6.13 21.11 -7.19
N ALA A 256 4.88 20.66 -7.24
CA ALA A 256 4.18 20.31 -8.47
C ALA A 256 5.05 19.44 -9.43
N ALA A 257 5.79 18.51 -8.85
CA ALA A 257 6.75 17.66 -9.57
C ALA A 257 6.10 16.80 -10.65
N ARG A 258 4.78 16.53 -10.53
CA ARG A 258 4.01 15.70 -11.46
C ARG A 258 4.59 14.28 -11.58
N LYS A 259 4.96 13.68 -10.43
CA LYS A 259 5.34 12.27 -10.42
C LYS A 259 4.21 11.40 -10.97
N PRO A 260 4.44 10.38 -11.81
CA PRO A 260 5.74 9.81 -12.17
C PRO A 260 6.51 10.55 -13.30
N ALA A 261 5.91 11.52 -13.99
CA ALA A 261 6.54 12.22 -15.13
C ALA A 261 7.89 12.88 -14.74
N PHE A 262 8.06 13.30 -13.50
CA PHE A 262 9.32 13.82 -12.95
C PHE A 262 10.50 12.84 -13.13
N PHE A 263 10.27 11.54 -13.00
CA PHE A 263 11.31 10.53 -13.18
C PHE A 263 11.50 10.13 -14.64
N LEU A 264 10.45 10.29 -15.48
CA LEU A 264 10.39 9.84 -16.87
C LEU A 264 10.91 10.90 -17.86
N GLY A 265 10.62 12.17 -17.59
CA GLY A 265 10.69 13.24 -18.57
C GLY A 265 11.88 14.20 -18.40
N GLN A 266 11.82 15.27 -19.16
CA GLN A 266 12.72 16.43 -19.11
C GLN A 266 11.89 17.72 -19.01
N GLN A 267 11.00 17.78 -18.04
CA GLN A 267 10.16 18.96 -17.83
C GLN A 267 11.01 20.16 -17.39
N PRO A 268 10.65 21.39 -17.80
CA PRO A 268 11.36 22.59 -17.39
C PRO A 268 11.18 22.86 -15.90
N PHE A 269 12.15 23.57 -15.33
CA PHE A 269 12.07 24.14 -13.99
C PHE A 269 11.58 25.58 -14.04
N PHE A 270 10.74 25.94 -13.08
CA PHE A 270 10.40 27.32 -12.80
C PHE A 270 10.78 27.60 -11.33
N GLU A 271 11.54 28.66 -11.08
CA GLU A 271 11.88 29.06 -9.72
C GLU A 271 10.68 29.73 -9.05
N VAL A 272 10.41 29.33 -7.82
CA VAL A 272 9.43 30.01 -6.96
C VAL A 272 10.13 31.18 -6.30
N VAL A 273 9.76 32.39 -6.70
CA VAL A 273 10.50 33.62 -6.31
C VAL A 273 9.93 34.35 -5.11
N ASP A 274 8.69 34.03 -4.73
CA ASP A 274 8.04 34.63 -3.54
C ASP A 274 7.17 33.63 -2.76
N GLU A 275 6.68 34.09 -1.62
CA GLU A 275 5.82 33.30 -0.73
C GLU A 275 4.44 33.00 -1.34
N GLN A 276 4.00 33.76 -2.32
CA GLN A 276 2.73 33.58 -3.04
C GLN A 276 2.85 32.54 -4.14
N GLY A 277 4.07 32.14 -4.50
CA GLY A 277 4.33 31.11 -5.52
C GLY A 277 4.48 31.67 -6.93
N LEU A 278 4.89 32.94 -7.07
CA LEU A 278 5.23 33.50 -8.39
C LEU A 278 6.37 32.70 -9.01
N LEU A 279 6.20 32.38 -10.29
CA LEU A 279 7.13 31.52 -11.04
C LEU A 279 7.95 32.31 -12.03
N THR A 280 9.26 32.03 -12.08
CA THR A 280 10.18 32.54 -13.12
C THR A 280 10.83 31.36 -13.85
N PRO A 281 10.86 31.32 -15.18
CA PRO A 281 11.55 30.27 -15.93
C PRO A 281 13.03 30.19 -15.56
N VAL A 282 13.55 28.99 -15.34
CA VAL A 282 14.97 28.77 -15.10
C VAL A 282 15.68 28.53 -16.42
N VAL A 283 16.66 29.40 -16.71
CA VAL A 283 17.55 29.26 -17.88
C VAL A 283 18.84 28.58 -17.43
N GLY A 284 19.11 27.38 -17.93
CA GLY A 284 20.26 26.58 -17.52
C GLY A 284 19.95 25.62 -16.37
N PRO A 285 20.98 25.02 -15.74
CA PRO A 285 20.81 24.09 -14.63
C PRO A 285 20.28 24.83 -13.38
N PRO A 286 19.28 24.27 -12.69
CA PRO A 286 18.82 24.83 -11.41
C PRO A 286 19.92 24.77 -10.34
N ARG A 287 19.86 25.69 -9.38
CA ARG A 287 20.84 25.77 -8.29
C ARG A 287 20.40 24.95 -7.06
N ALA A 288 21.36 24.46 -6.29
CA ALA A 288 21.09 23.93 -4.96
C ALA A 288 20.55 25.05 -4.04
N GLY A 289 19.72 24.69 -3.05
CA GLY A 289 19.10 25.62 -2.11
C GLY A 289 17.88 26.36 -2.66
N GLY A 290 17.49 26.14 -3.92
CA GLY A 290 16.32 26.76 -4.53
C GLY A 290 15.01 26.02 -4.28
N ILE A 291 13.92 26.73 -4.55
CA ILE A 291 12.55 26.18 -4.57
C ILE A 291 12.05 26.23 -6.00
N PHE A 292 11.67 25.09 -6.53
CA PHE A 292 11.31 24.96 -7.95
C PHE A 292 9.94 24.29 -8.12
N HIS A 293 9.24 24.72 -9.15
CA HIS A 293 8.03 24.09 -9.65
C HIS A 293 8.37 23.24 -10.87
N GLY A 294 7.90 21.98 -10.91
CA GLY A 294 8.12 21.06 -12.02
C GLY A 294 9.52 20.43 -12.02
N GLY A 295 10.17 20.38 -13.18
CA GLY A 295 11.50 19.83 -13.33
C GLY A 295 11.56 18.31 -13.50
N HIS A 296 12.78 17.76 -13.42
CA HIS A 296 13.01 16.32 -13.64
C HIS A 296 14.23 15.77 -12.88
N ALA A 297 14.19 14.47 -12.58
CA ALA A 297 15.20 13.78 -11.78
C ALA A 297 16.61 13.83 -12.37
N GLY A 298 16.75 13.83 -13.71
CA GLY A 298 18.06 13.92 -14.36
C GLY A 298 18.81 15.21 -14.05
N ALA A 299 18.11 16.36 -13.94
CA ALA A 299 18.73 17.61 -13.52
C ALA A 299 19.11 17.58 -12.03
N VAL A 300 18.30 16.93 -11.18
CA VAL A 300 18.65 16.76 -9.76
C VAL A 300 19.95 15.97 -9.61
N GLU A 301 20.14 14.91 -10.40
CA GLU A 301 21.40 14.16 -10.43
C GLU A 301 22.60 15.04 -10.81
N GLN A 302 22.40 15.96 -11.77
CA GLN A 302 23.44 16.91 -12.21
C GLN A 302 23.76 17.96 -11.15
N ILE A 303 22.74 18.54 -10.47
CA ILE A 303 22.95 19.54 -9.41
C ILE A 303 23.90 19.03 -8.34
N PHE A 304 23.73 17.78 -7.89
CA PHE A 304 24.51 17.21 -6.80
C PHE A 304 25.73 16.39 -7.29
N GLY A 305 25.90 16.18 -8.60
CA GLY A 305 26.95 15.33 -9.15
C GLY A 305 26.83 13.86 -8.72
N LEU A 306 25.62 13.41 -8.40
CA LEU A 306 25.34 12.08 -7.86
C LEU A 306 24.50 11.28 -8.84
N ARG A 307 24.53 9.94 -8.76
CA ARG A 307 23.78 9.06 -9.67
C ARG A 307 23.28 7.79 -8.98
N GLY A 308 22.16 7.28 -9.50
CA GLY A 308 21.67 5.93 -9.22
C GLY A 308 21.59 5.60 -7.72
N ALA A 309 22.33 4.58 -7.30
CA ALA A 309 22.29 4.06 -5.93
C ALA A 309 22.82 4.99 -4.83
N GLN A 310 23.32 6.18 -5.19
CA GLN A 310 23.68 7.22 -4.22
C GLN A 310 22.47 8.02 -3.74
N PHE A 311 21.34 7.91 -4.44
CA PHE A 311 20.04 8.46 -4.04
C PHE A 311 19.20 7.40 -3.33
N LEU A 312 18.49 7.82 -2.28
CA LEU A 312 17.34 7.10 -1.70
C LEU A 312 16.11 7.96 -1.91
N TYR A 313 15.06 7.40 -2.49
CA TYR A 313 13.77 8.08 -2.59
C TYR A 313 12.74 7.43 -1.66
N VAL A 314 12.08 8.25 -0.86
CA VAL A 314 11.12 7.83 0.17
C VAL A 314 9.76 8.38 -0.19
N GLY A 315 8.75 7.52 -0.32
CA GLY A 315 7.39 7.91 -0.66
C GLY A 315 6.37 6.85 -0.26
N ASP A 316 5.08 7.20 -0.31
CA ASP A 316 3.98 6.29 -0.01
C ASP A 316 3.40 5.59 -1.24
N HIS A 317 3.63 6.16 -2.42
CA HIS A 317 3.02 5.68 -3.67
C HIS A 317 3.88 4.61 -4.35
N ALA A 318 3.44 3.34 -4.30
CA ALA A 318 4.22 2.19 -4.79
C ALA A 318 4.63 2.31 -6.27
N TYR A 319 3.82 2.91 -7.13
CA TYR A 319 4.16 3.11 -8.55
C TYR A 319 4.88 4.44 -8.79
N GLY A 320 4.28 5.57 -8.42
CA GLY A 320 4.79 6.90 -8.74
C GLY A 320 6.13 7.23 -8.09
N ASP A 321 6.33 6.79 -6.85
CA ASP A 321 7.53 7.09 -6.07
C ASP A 321 8.57 5.97 -6.15
N VAL A 322 8.14 4.72 -5.99
CA VAL A 322 9.04 3.59 -5.74
C VAL A 322 9.39 2.82 -7.01
N HIS A 323 8.38 2.43 -7.80
CA HIS A 323 8.61 1.63 -9.01
C HIS A 323 9.38 2.42 -10.08
N VAL A 324 8.91 3.64 -10.39
CA VAL A 324 9.44 4.43 -11.50
C VAL A 324 10.84 4.96 -11.19
N SER A 325 11.06 5.50 -9.99
CA SER A 325 12.37 6.00 -9.56
C SER A 325 13.45 4.91 -9.57
N LYS A 326 13.09 3.69 -9.13
CA LYS A 326 13.99 2.55 -9.13
C LYS A 326 14.32 2.04 -10.54
N ASN A 327 13.32 1.82 -11.37
CA ASN A 327 13.53 1.17 -12.66
C ASN A 327 14.25 2.06 -13.65
N LEU A 328 13.96 3.37 -13.66
CA LEU A 328 14.52 4.30 -14.62
C LEU A 328 15.79 5.01 -14.14
N ARG A 329 15.80 5.46 -12.89
CA ARG A 329 16.92 6.23 -12.32
C ARG A 329 17.89 5.37 -11.53
N ARG A 330 17.54 4.12 -11.25
CA ARG A 330 18.31 3.23 -10.37
C ARG A 330 18.50 3.79 -8.96
N TRP A 331 17.64 4.70 -8.54
CA TRP A 331 17.62 5.19 -7.17
C TRP A 331 17.23 4.06 -6.21
N ARG A 332 17.79 4.09 -5.03
CA ARG A 332 17.32 3.23 -3.94
C ARG A 332 15.98 3.76 -3.45
N THR A 333 15.16 2.89 -2.89
CA THR A 333 13.76 3.22 -2.62
C THR A 333 13.32 2.75 -1.25
N ALA A 334 12.51 3.58 -0.58
CA ALA A 334 11.84 3.26 0.67
C ALA A 334 10.34 3.55 0.53
N LEU A 335 9.50 2.58 0.86
CA LEU A 335 8.05 2.76 0.88
C LEU A 335 7.56 3.06 2.29
N VAL A 336 6.71 4.09 2.43
CA VAL A 336 5.99 4.39 3.66
C VAL A 336 4.57 3.82 3.55
N ALA A 337 4.20 2.97 4.51
CA ALA A 337 2.89 2.31 4.57
C ALA A 337 2.35 2.36 5.99
N ARG A 338 1.63 3.44 6.33
CA ARG A 338 1.12 3.71 7.69
C ARG A 338 0.24 2.60 8.22
N GLU A 339 -0.48 1.92 7.36
CA GLU A 339 -1.39 0.82 7.68
C GLU A 339 -0.68 -0.36 8.34
N LEU A 340 0.61 -0.53 8.09
CA LEU A 340 1.41 -1.60 8.70
C LEU A 340 1.39 -1.58 10.23
N GLU A 341 1.23 -0.42 10.85
CA GLU A 341 1.17 -0.35 12.32
C GLU A 341 -0.04 -1.12 12.87
N ALA A 342 -1.20 -0.89 12.28
CA ALA A 342 -2.42 -1.60 12.68
C ALA A 342 -2.34 -3.08 12.30
N GLU A 343 -1.81 -3.40 11.11
CA GLU A 343 -1.66 -4.76 10.62
C GLU A 343 -0.74 -5.58 11.54
N ILE A 344 0.45 -5.09 11.84
CA ILE A 344 1.43 -5.78 12.71
C ILE A 344 0.87 -5.99 14.13
N ARG A 345 0.15 -4.99 14.68
CA ARG A 345 -0.51 -5.14 16.00
C ARG A 345 -1.58 -6.22 15.96
N ALA A 346 -2.39 -6.25 14.89
CA ALA A 346 -3.44 -7.24 14.71
C ALA A 346 -2.85 -8.66 14.57
N GLU A 347 -1.81 -8.84 13.73
CA GLU A 347 -1.10 -10.12 13.59
C GLU A 347 -0.48 -10.59 14.91
N LYS A 348 0.19 -9.68 15.64
CA LYS A 348 0.77 -9.99 16.95
C LYS A 348 -0.29 -10.44 17.95
N ALA A 349 -1.43 -9.76 18.00
CA ALA A 349 -2.54 -10.14 18.88
C ALA A 349 -3.16 -11.49 18.47
N PHE A 350 -3.14 -11.82 17.18
CA PHE A 350 -3.69 -13.06 16.64
C PHE A 350 -2.72 -14.25 16.73
N THR A 351 -1.46 -14.05 17.07
CA THR A 351 -0.41 -15.09 17.09
C THR A 351 -0.82 -16.40 17.79
N PRO A 352 -1.50 -16.41 18.97
CA PRO A 352 -1.91 -17.66 19.60
C PRO A 352 -2.88 -18.47 18.72
N ARG A 353 -3.89 -17.82 18.16
CA ARG A 353 -4.87 -18.46 17.25
C ARG A 353 -4.23 -18.89 15.93
N GLN A 354 -3.25 -18.14 15.43
CA GLN A 354 -2.49 -18.52 14.25
C GLN A 354 -1.70 -19.81 14.46
N ARG A 355 -1.11 -20.01 15.64
CA ARG A 355 -0.42 -21.26 15.99
C ARG A 355 -1.39 -22.45 16.05
N GLU A 356 -2.56 -22.24 16.64
CA GLU A 356 -3.62 -23.25 16.67
C GLU A 356 -4.07 -23.63 15.26
N LEU A 357 -4.38 -22.63 14.41
CA LEU A 357 -4.75 -22.87 13.02
C LEU A 357 -3.65 -23.63 12.26
N THR A 358 -2.39 -23.25 12.45
CA THR A 358 -1.25 -23.91 11.80
C THR A 358 -1.16 -25.40 12.21
N ALA A 359 -1.35 -25.71 13.49
CA ALA A 359 -1.35 -27.09 13.97
C ALA A 359 -2.52 -27.92 13.41
N LEU A 360 -3.73 -27.35 13.38
CA LEU A 360 -4.91 -28.00 12.78
C LEU A 360 -4.74 -28.22 11.28
N MET A 361 -4.18 -27.26 10.56
CA MET A 361 -3.90 -27.39 9.14
C MET A 361 -2.84 -28.46 8.85
N ALA A 362 -1.78 -28.56 9.65
CA ALA A 362 -0.80 -29.65 9.54
C ALA A 362 -1.47 -31.03 9.70
N ARG A 363 -2.32 -31.19 10.73
CA ARG A 363 -3.10 -32.40 10.94
C ARG A 363 -4.03 -32.70 9.74
N LYS A 364 -4.68 -31.68 9.19
CA LYS A 364 -5.54 -31.81 8.00
C LYS A 364 -4.77 -32.37 6.82
N VAL A 365 -3.58 -31.85 6.53
CA VAL A 365 -2.73 -32.34 5.42
C VAL A 365 -2.39 -33.83 5.57
N GLU A 366 -2.07 -34.30 6.79
CA GLU A 366 -1.80 -35.70 7.05
C GLU A 366 -3.07 -36.57 6.86
N MET A 367 -4.22 -36.13 7.38
CA MET A 367 -5.48 -36.84 7.23
C MET A 367 -5.93 -36.93 5.77
N GLU A 368 -5.76 -35.85 4.98
CA GLU A 368 -6.05 -35.84 3.54
C GLU A 368 -5.15 -36.80 2.78
N ARG A 369 -3.87 -36.88 3.18
CA ARG A 369 -2.94 -37.89 2.62
C ARG A 369 -3.39 -39.32 2.92
N GLU A 370 -3.74 -39.61 4.19
CA GLU A 370 -4.26 -40.94 4.57
C GLU A 370 -5.54 -41.27 3.81
N LEU A 371 -6.48 -40.34 3.70
CA LEU A 371 -7.72 -40.50 2.95
C LEU A 371 -7.44 -40.79 1.46
N SER A 372 -6.49 -40.11 0.86
CA SER A 372 -6.07 -40.29 -0.51
C SER A 372 -5.50 -41.71 -0.74
N LEU A 373 -4.65 -42.19 0.18
CA LEU A 373 -4.10 -43.55 0.12
C LEU A 373 -5.18 -44.62 0.33
N LEU A 374 -6.14 -44.40 1.25
CA LEU A 374 -7.28 -45.31 1.42
C LEU A 374 -8.13 -45.41 0.17
N ARG A 375 -8.39 -44.28 -0.51
CA ARG A 375 -9.09 -44.27 -1.82
C ARG A 375 -8.35 -45.13 -2.88
N LEU A 376 -7.03 -45.01 -2.94
CA LEU A 376 -6.21 -45.83 -3.85
C LEU A 376 -6.27 -47.31 -3.50
N ARG A 377 -6.21 -47.69 -2.21
CA ARG A 377 -6.35 -49.07 -1.75
C ARG A 377 -7.73 -49.65 -2.09
N VAL A 378 -8.80 -48.89 -1.93
CA VAL A 378 -10.16 -49.26 -2.36
C VAL A 378 -10.19 -49.52 -3.86
N LEU A 379 -9.58 -48.65 -4.67
CA LEU A 379 -9.50 -48.81 -6.13
C LEU A 379 -8.75 -50.10 -6.49
N HIS A 380 -7.56 -50.34 -5.95
CA HIS A 380 -6.77 -51.54 -6.19
C HIS A 380 -7.55 -52.82 -5.82
N ARG A 381 -8.32 -52.79 -4.71
CA ARG A 381 -9.15 -53.93 -4.30
C ARG A 381 -10.29 -54.18 -5.28
N LYS A 382 -10.93 -53.14 -5.79
CA LYS A 382 -11.99 -53.28 -6.83
C LYS A 382 -11.49 -53.82 -8.15
N GLU A 383 -10.26 -53.46 -8.52
CA GLU A 383 -9.64 -53.90 -9.76
C GLU A 383 -8.89 -55.25 -9.66
N GLY A 384 -8.88 -55.88 -8.48
CA GLY A 384 -8.23 -57.17 -8.27
C GLY A 384 -6.70 -57.16 -8.25
N ILE A 385 -6.08 -55.94 -8.17
CA ILE A 385 -4.62 -55.75 -8.14
C ILE A 385 -4.08 -55.52 -6.73
N ALA A 386 -4.94 -55.61 -5.71
CA ALA A 386 -4.53 -55.43 -4.32
C ALA A 386 -3.63 -56.58 -3.83
N PRO A 387 -2.66 -56.33 -2.93
CA PRO A 387 -1.84 -57.37 -2.33
C PRO A 387 -2.68 -58.44 -1.63
N PRO A 388 -2.22 -59.72 -1.58
CA PRO A 388 -3.00 -60.84 -1.01
C PRO A 388 -3.42 -60.64 0.47
N ARG A 389 -2.65 -59.86 1.24
CA ARG A 389 -2.91 -59.56 2.67
C ARG A 389 -3.66 -58.23 2.88
N GLU A 390 -4.16 -57.59 1.83
CA GLU A 390 -4.93 -56.36 1.94
C GLU A 390 -6.30 -56.61 2.58
N ALA A 391 -6.80 -55.66 3.34
CA ALA A 391 -8.12 -55.67 3.97
C ALA A 391 -9.23 -55.89 2.92
N SER A 392 -10.35 -56.43 3.34
CA SER A 392 -11.51 -56.60 2.48
C SER A 392 -12.04 -55.26 1.97
N LEU A 393 -12.72 -55.28 0.83
CA LEU A 393 -13.33 -54.06 0.27
C LEU A 393 -14.26 -53.37 1.27
N LYS A 394 -15.04 -54.15 2.00
CA LYS A 394 -15.98 -53.64 3.04
C LYS A 394 -15.25 -52.94 4.18
N GLU A 395 -14.13 -53.52 4.64
CA GLU A 395 -13.31 -52.90 5.71
C GLU A 395 -12.64 -51.60 5.24
N LEU A 396 -12.09 -51.56 4.02
CA LEU A 396 -11.49 -50.38 3.43
C LEU A 396 -12.50 -49.24 3.22
N GLU A 397 -13.72 -49.58 2.76
CA GLU A 397 -14.80 -48.62 2.59
C GLU A 397 -15.29 -48.07 3.96
N ALA A 398 -15.36 -48.90 5.00
CA ALA A 398 -15.67 -48.47 6.34
C ALA A 398 -14.59 -47.53 6.91
N GLN A 399 -13.29 -47.83 6.74
CA GLN A 399 -12.18 -46.98 7.13
C GLN A 399 -12.23 -45.63 6.37
N LEU A 400 -12.54 -45.66 5.06
CA LEU A 400 -12.67 -44.45 4.26
C LEU A 400 -13.82 -43.59 4.75
N GLY A 401 -14.95 -44.14 5.14
CA GLY A 401 -16.09 -43.46 5.72
C GLY A 401 -15.72 -42.78 7.04
N ALA A 402 -15.13 -43.54 7.99
CA ALA A 402 -14.71 -43.03 9.27
C ALA A 402 -13.70 -41.86 9.13
N LYS A 403 -12.72 -42.02 8.21
CA LYS A 403 -11.72 -40.95 7.97
C LYS A 403 -12.33 -39.69 7.38
N ARG A 404 -13.39 -39.79 6.55
CA ARG A 404 -14.15 -38.63 6.06
C ARG A 404 -14.87 -37.88 7.16
N GLU A 405 -15.50 -38.59 8.08
CA GLU A 405 -16.18 -37.98 9.24
C GLU A 405 -15.17 -37.25 10.14
N GLU A 406 -14.00 -37.86 10.42
CA GLU A 406 -12.92 -37.21 11.17
C GLU A 406 -12.46 -35.90 10.46
N LEU A 407 -12.33 -35.93 9.12
CA LEU A 407 -11.91 -34.75 8.36
C LEU A 407 -12.97 -33.64 8.40
N LEU A 408 -14.25 -33.98 8.29
CA LEU A 408 -15.36 -33.03 8.43
C LEU A 408 -15.38 -32.36 9.81
N ALA A 409 -15.16 -33.16 10.89
CA ALA A 409 -15.05 -32.60 12.23
C ALA A 409 -13.86 -31.65 12.39
N LEU A 410 -12.72 -31.99 11.77
CA LEU A 410 -11.55 -31.13 11.75
C LEU A 410 -11.80 -29.83 10.96
N ASP A 411 -12.48 -29.90 9.81
CA ASP A 411 -12.87 -28.72 9.02
C ASP A 411 -13.81 -27.80 9.79
N ALA A 412 -14.72 -28.33 10.58
CA ALA A 412 -15.58 -27.54 11.46
C ALA A 412 -14.79 -26.77 12.51
N ALA A 413 -13.69 -27.34 13.03
CA ALA A 413 -12.80 -26.65 13.97
C ALA A 413 -11.91 -25.58 13.28
N ILE A 414 -11.46 -25.83 12.06
CA ILE A 414 -10.61 -24.93 11.27
C ILE A 414 -11.38 -23.69 10.79
N THR A 415 -12.63 -23.88 10.33
CA THR A 415 -13.42 -22.83 9.65
C THR A 415 -13.48 -21.50 10.41
N PRO A 416 -13.83 -21.44 11.71
CA PRO A 416 -13.92 -20.17 12.44
C PRO A 416 -12.55 -19.48 12.59
N LEU A 417 -11.47 -20.23 12.71
CA LEU A 417 -10.11 -19.69 12.79
C LEU A 417 -9.66 -19.14 11.43
N ALA A 418 -9.90 -19.87 10.34
CA ALA A 418 -9.59 -19.45 8.98
C ALA A 418 -10.38 -18.19 8.59
N GLN A 419 -11.66 -18.11 8.99
CA GLN A 419 -12.46 -16.91 8.79
C GLN A 419 -11.88 -15.72 9.57
N ALA A 420 -11.53 -15.90 10.83
CA ALA A 420 -10.96 -14.84 11.66
C ALA A 420 -9.63 -14.31 11.10
N VAL A 421 -8.75 -15.18 10.56
CA VAL A 421 -7.55 -14.77 9.81
C VAL A 421 -7.93 -13.98 8.57
N GLY A 422 -8.91 -14.46 7.84
CA GLY A 422 -9.37 -13.82 6.63
C GLY A 422 -9.94 -12.41 6.83
N GLU A 423 -10.45 -12.10 8.01
CA GLU A 423 -11.01 -10.80 8.39
C GLU A 423 -10.03 -9.90 9.13
N LEU A 424 -8.81 -10.38 9.40
CA LEU A 424 -7.80 -9.64 10.14
C LEU A 424 -7.38 -8.38 9.37
N GLY A 425 -7.28 -7.25 10.04
CA GLY A 425 -6.95 -5.95 9.45
C GLY A 425 -8.15 -5.29 8.75
N ASN A 426 -8.74 -5.92 7.76
CA ASN A 426 -9.95 -5.46 7.08
C ASN A 426 -10.96 -6.59 6.97
N ARG A 427 -12.19 -6.36 7.46
CA ARG A 427 -13.22 -7.41 7.50
C ARG A 427 -13.57 -7.98 6.12
N ARG A 428 -13.54 -7.17 5.07
CA ARG A 428 -13.86 -7.61 3.70
C ARG A 428 -12.66 -8.17 2.97
N TRP A 429 -11.49 -7.56 3.16
CA TRP A 429 -10.32 -7.80 2.32
C TRP A 429 -9.16 -8.48 3.06
N GLY A 430 -9.21 -8.57 4.38
CA GLY A 430 -8.11 -9.11 5.20
C GLY A 430 -6.90 -8.18 5.25
N LEU A 431 -5.73 -8.73 5.60
CA LEU A 431 -4.47 -8.00 5.72
C LEU A 431 -4.05 -7.34 4.40
N LEU A 432 -3.42 -6.17 4.48
CA LEU A 432 -2.89 -5.46 3.31
C LEU A 432 -1.85 -6.30 2.56
N MET A 433 -0.93 -6.92 3.31
CA MET A 433 0.21 -7.65 2.75
C MET A 433 -0.08 -9.11 2.42
N ALA A 434 -1.25 -9.66 2.82
CA ALA A 434 -1.62 -11.05 2.56
C ALA A 434 -2.90 -11.18 1.72
N SER A 435 -3.04 -12.28 1.00
CA SER A 435 -4.21 -12.67 0.23
C SER A 435 -4.40 -14.19 0.32
N GLY A 436 -5.18 -14.64 1.30
CA GLY A 436 -5.23 -16.03 1.72
C GLY A 436 -3.87 -16.48 2.30
N ASN A 437 -3.37 -17.62 1.85
CA ASN A 437 -2.05 -18.14 2.26
C ASN A 437 -0.87 -17.50 1.51
N ASP A 438 -1.16 -16.63 0.53
CA ASP A 438 -0.16 -15.99 -0.30
C ASP A 438 0.08 -14.54 0.13
N ARG A 439 1.15 -13.95 -0.36
CA ARG A 439 1.31 -12.50 -0.36
C ARG A 439 0.27 -11.87 -1.27
N SER A 440 -0.21 -10.67 -0.90
CA SER A 440 -1.08 -9.89 -1.78
C SER A 440 -0.33 -9.37 -3.01
N TYR A 441 -1.06 -8.96 -4.04
CA TYR A 441 -0.47 -8.30 -5.20
C TYR A 441 0.26 -7.01 -4.80
N PHE A 442 -0.26 -6.27 -3.82
CA PHE A 442 0.40 -5.10 -3.25
C PHE A 442 1.74 -5.47 -2.60
N ALA A 443 1.78 -6.53 -1.76
CA ALA A 443 3.02 -7.00 -1.14
C ALA A 443 4.08 -7.39 -2.20
N ARG A 444 3.66 -8.01 -3.32
CA ARG A 444 4.55 -8.28 -4.45
C ARG A 444 5.16 -6.99 -5.03
N GLN A 445 4.36 -5.92 -5.18
CA GLN A 445 4.88 -4.64 -5.66
C GLN A 445 5.89 -4.04 -4.67
N VAL A 446 5.58 -4.11 -3.37
CA VAL A 446 6.50 -3.67 -2.30
C VAL A 446 7.81 -4.47 -2.35
N GLU A 447 7.74 -5.79 -2.40
CA GLU A 447 8.93 -6.66 -2.46
C GLU A 447 9.77 -6.41 -3.72
N ARG A 448 9.11 -6.23 -4.87
CA ARG A 448 9.78 -6.03 -6.16
C ARG A 448 10.46 -4.68 -6.26
N HIS A 449 9.88 -3.63 -5.72
CA HIS A 449 10.30 -2.26 -6.01
C HIS A 449 10.90 -1.52 -4.82
N ALA A 450 10.42 -1.72 -3.59
CA ALA A 450 11.00 -1.07 -2.42
C ALA A 450 12.23 -1.83 -1.90
N ASP A 451 13.35 -1.13 -1.70
CA ASP A 451 14.53 -1.73 -1.06
C ASP A 451 14.29 -1.95 0.43
N ILE A 452 13.67 -0.96 1.07
CA ILE A 452 13.15 -1.03 2.43
C ILE A 452 11.72 -0.51 2.47
N TYR A 453 10.96 -0.89 3.49
CA TYR A 453 9.65 -0.31 3.76
C TYR A 453 9.43 -0.19 5.27
N THR A 454 8.57 0.75 5.66
CA THR A 454 8.28 1.05 7.06
C THR A 454 6.94 1.76 7.17
N SER A 455 6.42 1.91 8.39
CA SER A 455 5.15 2.62 8.61
C SER A 455 5.27 4.14 8.60
N ARG A 456 6.43 4.69 8.95
CA ARG A 456 6.69 6.14 9.06
C ARG A 456 8.12 6.48 8.71
N VAL A 457 8.36 7.69 8.22
CA VAL A 457 9.72 8.22 8.07
C VAL A 457 10.42 8.35 9.43
N SER A 458 9.69 8.73 10.47
CA SER A 458 10.23 8.87 11.83
C SER A 458 10.80 7.57 12.42
N ASN A 459 10.48 6.41 11.84
CA ASN A 459 11.08 5.15 12.28
C ASN A 459 12.59 5.08 12.03
N LEU A 460 13.11 5.91 11.12
CA LEU A 460 14.55 6.08 10.90
C LEU A 460 15.29 6.72 12.09
N ILE A 461 14.56 7.31 13.07
CA ILE A 461 15.17 7.86 14.30
C ILE A 461 15.77 6.74 15.19
N TYR A 462 15.23 5.52 15.10
CA TYR A 462 15.77 4.36 15.82
C TYR A 462 17.05 3.81 15.18
N GLU A 463 17.37 4.31 13.99
CA GLU A 463 18.50 3.87 13.19
C GLU A 463 19.46 5.03 12.94
N SER A 464 20.74 4.73 12.89
CA SER A 464 21.72 5.75 12.53
C SER A 464 21.64 6.09 11.04
N PRO A 465 21.88 7.36 10.63
CA PRO A 465 22.06 7.72 9.22
C PRO A 465 23.20 6.94 8.50
N TYR A 466 23.96 6.14 9.24
CA TYR A 466 25.02 5.27 8.75
C TYR A 466 24.64 3.78 8.80
N ALA A 467 23.40 3.44 9.12
CA ALA A 467 22.93 2.07 9.27
C ALA A 467 23.13 1.22 8.01
N PHE A 468 23.29 -0.07 8.23
CA PHE A 468 23.41 -1.07 7.17
C PHE A 468 22.28 -2.08 7.33
N PHE A 469 21.22 -1.92 6.53
CA PHE A 469 20.10 -2.84 6.48
C PHE A 469 20.45 -4.07 5.65
N ARG A 470 20.29 -5.25 6.24
CA ARG A 470 20.54 -6.53 5.57
C ARG A 470 19.23 -7.23 5.24
N ALA A 471 19.06 -7.57 3.98
CA ALA A 471 17.98 -8.45 3.58
C ALA A 471 18.24 -9.87 4.10
N HIS A 472 17.19 -10.52 4.60
CA HIS A 472 17.25 -11.94 4.88
C HIS A 472 17.34 -12.74 3.58
N ARG A 473 18.03 -13.90 3.63
CA ARG A 473 18.05 -14.82 2.50
C ARG A 473 16.63 -15.27 2.18
N SER A 474 16.24 -15.15 0.91
CA SER A 474 15.00 -15.74 0.43
C SER A 474 15.08 -17.26 0.55
N VAL A 475 14.03 -17.88 1.08
CA VAL A 475 14.00 -19.32 1.36
C VAL A 475 12.93 -19.96 0.45
N MET A 476 13.34 -20.95 -0.35
CA MET A 476 12.45 -21.76 -1.15
C MET A 476 11.68 -22.77 -0.27
N PRO A 477 10.48 -23.24 -0.69
CA PRO A 477 9.66 -24.15 0.12
C PRO A 477 10.42 -25.38 0.65
N HIS A 478 11.28 -26.00 -0.16
CA HIS A 478 12.08 -27.15 0.26
C HIS A 478 13.12 -26.84 1.34
N GLU A 479 13.64 -25.62 1.35
CA GLU A 479 14.62 -25.20 2.35
C GLU A 479 13.98 -24.95 3.74
N ARG A 480 12.68 -24.59 3.78
CA ARG A 480 11.94 -24.41 5.05
C ARG A 480 11.86 -25.71 5.84
N SER A 481 11.63 -26.84 5.15
CA SER A 481 11.57 -28.16 5.78
C SER A 481 12.91 -28.62 6.40
N LEU A 482 14.03 -28.09 5.91
CA LEU A 482 15.37 -28.41 6.42
C LEU A 482 15.78 -27.55 7.64
N ASN A 483 15.16 -26.38 7.82
CA ASN A 483 15.52 -25.41 8.86
C ASN A 483 14.56 -25.42 10.06
N GLY A 484 13.69 -26.43 10.19
CA GLY A 484 12.81 -26.61 11.35
C GLY A 484 11.81 -25.47 11.52
N GLY A 485 11.14 -25.07 10.42
CA GLY A 485 10.14 -24.00 10.39
C GLY A 485 8.84 -24.34 11.08
#